data_d01642a6ca8b014d965bd15e5f042fd2
#
_entry.id   d01642a6ca8b014d965bd15e5f042fd2
#
_cell.length_a   1.000
_cell.length_b   1.000
_cell.length_c   1.000
_cell.angle_alpha   90.00
_cell.angle_beta   90.00
_cell.angle_gamma   90.00
#
_symmetry.space_group_name_H-M   'P 1'
#
loop_
_entity.id
_entity.type
_entity.pdbx_description
1 polymer ?
#
loop_
_entity_poly.entity_id
_entity_poly.type
_entity_poly.pdbx_seq_one_letter_code
_entity_poly.pdbx_strand_id
1 'polypeptide(L)'
;MLLIALTTSTVTCNSDLDCHLNGICDSASSRCHCLAAWRGSTCGKLALLPATRGAGLHSAANATSSSWGAAIEYDGTRWQMFANEMVLGCGINAWETNSRIVRASSASLDAPFIVEEQIRPPFSSEPSLMRRPDAANGWLLFSIGNSSSSNAPRPDCKAGYTSKASPPNGTGGNFKHY
;
A
#
# COMPACT_ATOMS: atom_id res chain seq x y z
N MET A 1 23.17 -49.43 6.56
CA MET A 1 21.99 -48.54 6.61
C MET A 1 22.26 -47.51 7.72
N LEU A 2 22.66 -46.33 7.33
CA LEU A 2 23.06 -45.27 8.28
C LEU A 2 21.79 -44.46 8.64
N LEU A 3 21.31 -44.59 9.86
CA LEU A 3 20.21 -43.80 10.38
C LEU A 3 20.78 -42.44 10.77
N ILE A 4 20.49 -41.41 9.95
CA ILE A 4 20.74 -40.01 10.29
C ILE A 4 19.62 -39.60 11.23
N ALA A 5 19.91 -39.47 12.51
CA ALA A 5 19.01 -38.87 13.48
C ALA A 5 18.93 -37.35 13.19
N LEU A 6 17.81 -36.88 12.64
CA LEU A 6 17.51 -35.48 12.53
C LEU A 6 17.23 -34.95 13.94
N THR A 7 18.22 -34.30 14.55
CA THR A 7 18.01 -33.53 15.78
C THR A 7 17.20 -32.29 15.42
N THR A 8 15.91 -32.29 15.73
CA THR A 8 15.11 -31.08 15.73
C THR A 8 15.62 -30.17 16.84
N SER A 9 16.39 -29.16 16.49
CA SER A 9 16.78 -28.09 17.43
C SER A 9 15.50 -27.39 17.87
N THR A 10 15.07 -27.63 19.12
CA THR A 10 13.99 -26.87 19.72
C THR A 10 14.54 -25.48 20.04
N VAL A 11 14.10 -24.49 19.30
CA VAL A 11 14.42 -23.09 19.59
C VAL A 11 13.67 -22.73 20.86
N THR A 12 14.43 -22.44 21.91
CA THR A 12 13.90 -22.01 23.22
C THR A 12 14.02 -20.50 23.34
N CYS A 13 13.05 -19.86 23.98
CA CYS A 13 13.14 -18.43 24.33
C CYS A 13 13.42 -18.25 25.82
N ASN A 14 14.08 -17.16 26.18
CA ASN A 14 14.29 -16.67 27.54
C ASN A 14 13.70 -15.28 27.77
N SER A 15 13.40 -14.57 26.67
CA SER A 15 12.82 -13.24 26.67
C SER A 15 12.01 -12.99 25.38
N ASP A 16 11.25 -11.92 25.35
CA ASP A 16 10.48 -11.51 24.15
C ASP A 16 11.40 -11.11 22.97
N LEU A 17 12.67 -10.78 23.24
CA LEU A 17 13.68 -10.54 22.21
C LEU A 17 13.94 -11.80 21.37
N ASP A 18 13.92 -12.96 22.00
CA ASP A 18 14.09 -14.24 21.29
C ASP A 18 12.89 -14.54 20.39
N CYS A 19 11.76 -13.89 20.66
CA CYS A 19 10.55 -13.91 19.84
C CYS A 19 10.48 -12.74 18.85
N HIS A 20 11.61 -12.08 18.57
CA HIS A 20 11.76 -10.90 17.70
C HIS A 20 10.85 -9.72 18.08
N LEU A 21 10.39 -9.63 19.34
CA LEU A 21 9.37 -8.69 19.81
C LEU A 21 8.01 -8.81 19.06
N ASN A 22 7.82 -9.89 18.33
CA ASN A 22 6.61 -10.21 17.58
C ASN A 22 5.75 -11.27 18.29
N GLY A 23 6.07 -11.54 19.54
CA GLY A 23 5.40 -12.49 20.41
C GLY A 23 5.92 -12.36 21.84
N ILE A 24 5.28 -13.11 22.72
CA ILE A 24 5.63 -13.18 24.13
C ILE A 24 6.33 -14.51 24.40
N CYS A 25 7.45 -14.48 25.10
CA CYS A 25 8.14 -15.67 25.56
C CYS A 25 7.45 -16.22 26.82
N ASP A 26 6.88 -17.41 26.70
CA ASP A 26 6.42 -18.15 27.88
C ASP A 26 7.61 -18.82 28.56
N SER A 27 8.01 -18.26 29.69
CA SER A 27 9.15 -18.76 30.45
C SER A 27 8.95 -20.17 31.01
N ALA A 28 7.71 -20.61 31.22
CA ALA A 28 7.41 -21.94 31.75
C ALA A 28 7.61 -23.04 30.70
N SER A 29 7.25 -22.78 29.46
CA SER A 29 7.42 -23.70 28.34
C SER A 29 8.66 -23.40 27.49
N SER A 30 9.32 -22.27 27.71
CA SER A 30 10.41 -21.72 26.88
C SER A 30 10.03 -21.61 25.41
N ARG A 31 8.78 -21.21 25.12
CA ARG A 31 8.23 -21.08 23.77
C ARG A 31 7.68 -19.70 23.49
N CYS A 32 7.84 -19.26 22.24
CA CYS A 32 7.24 -18.03 21.79
C CYS A 32 5.74 -18.23 21.44
N HIS A 33 4.89 -17.37 22.00
CA HIS A 33 3.51 -17.17 21.59
C HIS A 33 3.44 -15.94 20.66
N CYS A 34 3.30 -16.21 19.37
CA CYS A 34 3.34 -15.15 18.37
C CYS A 34 2.07 -14.29 18.38
N LEU A 35 2.24 -12.98 18.14
CA LEU A 35 1.14 -12.09 17.79
C LEU A 35 0.49 -12.54 16.46
N ALA A 36 -0.77 -12.19 16.25
CA ALA A 36 -1.60 -12.71 15.15
C ALA A 36 -1.00 -12.53 13.73
N ALA A 37 -0.21 -11.47 13.54
CA ALA A 37 0.46 -11.22 12.25
C ALA A 37 1.75 -12.04 12.04
N TRP A 38 2.16 -12.86 13.02
CA TRP A 38 3.47 -13.52 13.02
C TRP A 38 3.36 -15.02 13.27
N ARG A 39 4.34 -15.77 12.79
CA ARG A 39 4.41 -17.21 12.92
C ARG A 39 5.86 -17.72 12.94
N GLY A 40 6.00 -19.01 13.20
CA GLY A 40 7.30 -19.68 13.35
C GLY A 40 7.71 -19.84 14.82
N SER A 41 8.72 -20.64 15.09
CA SER A 41 9.17 -20.93 16.46
C SER A 41 9.69 -19.73 17.22
N THR A 42 10.13 -18.70 16.52
CA THR A 42 10.63 -17.42 17.08
C THR A 42 9.80 -16.23 16.66
N CYS A 43 8.61 -16.40 16.06
CA CYS A 43 7.77 -15.32 15.54
C CYS A 43 8.48 -14.42 14.49
N GLY A 44 9.48 -14.95 13.81
CA GLY A 44 10.28 -14.20 12.83
C GLY A 44 9.71 -14.18 11.41
N LYS A 45 8.53 -14.77 11.19
CA LYS A 45 7.91 -14.84 9.86
C LYS A 45 6.53 -14.21 9.89
N LEU A 46 6.20 -13.40 8.88
CA LEU A 46 4.84 -12.89 8.71
C LEU A 46 3.86 -14.05 8.42
N ALA A 47 2.71 -14.03 9.07
CA ALA A 47 1.60 -14.94 8.84
C ALA A 47 0.73 -14.44 7.68
N LEU A 48 1.35 -14.29 6.50
CA LEU A 48 0.65 -13.83 5.30
C LEU A 48 -0.39 -14.86 4.88
N LEU A 49 -1.58 -14.37 4.53
CA LEU A 49 -2.60 -15.13 3.84
C LEU A 49 -2.29 -15.18 2.34
N PRO A 50 -2.68 -16.25 1.63
CA PRO A 50 -2.59 -16.27 0.18
C PRO A 50 -3.41 -15.12 -0.41
N ALA A 51 -2.80 -14.38 -1.36
CA ALA A 51 -3.54 -13.35 -2.08
C ALA A 51 -4.48 -13.99 -3.10
N THR A 52 -5.70 -13.51 -3.18
CA THR A 52 -6.65 -13.89 -4.23
C THR A 52 -6.24 -13.26 -5.55
N ARG A 53 -6.09 -14.08 -6.60
CA ARG A 53 -5.79 -13.56 -7.94
C ARG A 53 -6.93 -12.66 -8.40
N GLY A 54 -6.60 -11.44 -8.84
CA GLY A 54 -7.58 -10.45 -9.29
C GLY A 54 -8.17 -9.58 -8.18
N ALA A 55 -7.78 -9.82 -6.90
CA ALA A 55 -7.95 -8.79 -5.87
C ALA A 55 -7.02 -7.61 -6.19
N GLY A 56 -7.41 -6.42 -5.79
CA GLY A 56 -6.66 -5.19 -6.03
C GLY A 56 -7.40 -4.23 -6.93
N LEU A 57 -6.71 -3.21 -7.44
CA LEU A 57 -7.34 -2.16 -8.23
C LEU A 57 -7.80 -2.66 -9.60
N HIS A 58 -9.07 -2.47 -9.88
CA HIS A 58 -9.66 -2.70 -11.19
C HIS A 58 -10.17 -1.39 -11.78
N SER A 59 -9.48 -0.91 -12.81
CA SER A 59 -10.00 0.17 -13.63
C SER A 59 -10.93 -0.41 -14.68
N ALA A 60 -12.21 -0.01 -14.65
CA ALA A 60 -13.18 -0.43 -15.66
C ALA A 60 -12.81 0.07 -17.06
N ALA A 61 -11.93 1.06 -17.16
CA ALA A 61 -11.61 1.72 -18.41
C ALA A 61 -10.49 1.02 -19.19
N ASN A 62 -9.66 0.17 -18.56
CA ASN A 62 -8.51 -0.33 -19.33
C ASN A 62 -7.73 -1.45 -18.65
N ALA A 63 -7.72 -2.62 -19.29
CA ALA A 63 -6.84 -3.73 -18.93
C ALA A 63 -5.33 -3.41 -19.10
N THR A 64 -5.01 -2.27 -19.69
CA THR A 64 -3.63 -1.80 -19.94
C THR A 64 -3.16 -0.74 -18.95
N SER A 65 -4.03 -0.27 -18.05
CA SER A 65 -3.65 0.68 -17.02
C SER A 65 -2.76 0.01 -15.96
N SER A 66 -1.66 0.63 -15.60
CA SER A 66 -0.86 0.20 -14.47
C SER A 66 -1.17 1.04 -13.23
N SER A 67 -1.03 0.41 -12.08
CA SER A 67 -1.19 1.08 -10.79
C SER A 67 -0.03 0.69 -9.86
N TRP A 68 0.30 1.56 -8.93
CA TRP A 68 1.23 1.25 -7.86
C TRP A 68 0.95 2.16 -6.67
N GLY A 69 1.37 1.74 -5.48
CA GLY A 69 1.15 2.53 -4.27
C GLY A 69 -0.34 2.80 -4.00
N ALA A 70 -0.81 2.33 -2.87
CA ALA A 70 -2.17 2.58 -2.44
C ALA A 70 -2.24 2.67 -0.92
N ALA A 71 -3.20 3.45 -0.43
CA ALA A 71 -3.66 3.42 0.95
C ALA A 71 -5.07 2.83 0.98
N ILE A 72 -5.32 1.93 1.93
CA ILE A 72 -6.59 1.22 2.06
C ILE A 72 -7.11 1.43 3.48
N GLU A 73 -8.38 1.81 3.60
CA GLU A 73 -9.07 2.03 4.85
C GLU A 73 -10.50 1.46 4.81
N TYR A 74 -11.00 1.02 5.97
CA TYR A 74 -12.39 0.60 6.12
C TYR A 74 -13.23 1.77 6.65
N ASP A 75 -14.29 2.13 5.93
CA ASP A 75 -15.15 3.26 6.29
C ASP A 75 -16.27 2.91 7.29
N GLY A 76 -16.41 1.64 7.63
CA GLY A 76 -17.50 1.09 8.45
C GLY A 76 -18.48 0.26 7.63
N THR A 77 -18.46 0.38 6.30
CA THR A 77 -19.37 -0.35 5.38
C THR A 77 -18.59 -1.05 4.27
N ARG A 78 -17.56 -0.42 3.74
CA ARG A 78 -16.75 -0.93 2.63
C ARG A 78 -15.27 -0.59 2.83
N TRP A 79 -14.44 -1.33 2.14
CA TRP A 79 -13.03 -1.00 1.99
C TRP A 79 -12.86 0.07 0.92
N GLN A 80 -12.20 1.16 1.27
CA GLN A 80 -11.85 2.25 0.38
C GLN A 80 -10.37 2.18 0.07
N MET A 81 -10.03 2.27 -1.21
CA MET A 81 -8.65 2.30 -1.70
C MET A 81 -8.41 3.62 -2.43
N PHE A 82 -7.35 4.31 -2.06
CA PHE A 82 -6.83 5.44 -2.81
C PHE A 82 -5.53 5.01 -3.44
N ALA A 83 -5.49 4.97 -4.75
CA ALA A 83 -4.38 4.37 -5.48
C ALA A 83 -3.88 5.27 -6.61
N ASN A 84 -2.60 5.11 -6.94
CA ASN A 84 -2.09 5.67 -8.18
C ASN A 84 -2.59 4.86 -9.37
N GLU A 85 -3.02 5.55 -10.40
CA GLU A 85 -3.30 4.97 -11.70
C GLU A 85 -2.54 5.75 -12.78
N MET A 86 -1.84 5.02 -13.66
CA MET A 86 -1.13 5.61 -14.79
C MET A 86 -2.10 5.81 -15.94
N VAL A 87 -2.31 7.05 -16.36
CA VAL A 87 -3.17 7.35 -17.51
C VAL A 87 -2.45 7.05 -18.83
N LEU A 88 -3.22 6.96 -19.92
CA LEU A 88 -2.73 6.71 -21.28
C LEU A 88 -2.02 5.37 -21.47
N GLY A 89 -2.28 4.38 -20.60
CA GLY A 89 -1.62 3.09 -20.67
C GLY A 89 -0.11 3.13 -20.38
N CYS A 90 0.37 4.19 -19.76
CA CYS A 90 1.77 4.33 -19.41
C CYS A 90 2.17 3.40 -18.25
N GLY A 91 3.42 2.97 -18.24
CA GLY A 91 4.00 2.25 -17.12
C GLY A 91 4.47 3.17 -16.00
N ILE A 92 4.92 2.57 -14.89
CA ILE A 92 5.34 3.27 -13.68
C ILE A 92 6.42 4.34 -13.90
N ASN A 93 7.27 4.17 -14.89
CA ASN A 93 8.33 5.14 -15.21
C ASN A 93 7.79 6.53 -15.61
N ALA A 94 6.50 6.63 -15.95
CA ALA A 94 5.84 7.88 -16.28
C ALA A 94 5.10 8.52 -15.09
N TRP A 95 5.35 8.06 -13.86
CA TRP A 95 4.59 8.46 -12.68
C TRP A 95 4.55 9.98 -12.44
N GLU A 96 5.63 10.69 -12.75
CA GLU A 96 5.74 12.13 -12.52
C GLU A 96 4.76 12.95 -13.37
N THR A 97 4.39 12.45 -14.53
CA THR A 97 3.56 13.18 -15.50
C THR A 97 2.23 12.52 -15.79
N ASN A 98 2.12 11.21 -15.56
CA ASN A 98 0.96 10.42 -15.97
C ASN A 98 0.24 9.74 -14.81
N SER A 99 0.68 9.95 -13.58
CA SER A 99 0.03 9.40 -12.40
C SER A 99 -1.10 10.31 -11.93
N ARG A 100 -2.26 9.73 -11.69
CA ARG A 100 -3.40 10.35 -10.99
C ARG A 100 -3.77 9.53 -9.77
N ILE A 101 -4.50 10.11 -8.84
CA ILE A 101 -5.05 9.38 -7.71
C ILE A 101 -6.53 9.12 -7.94
N VAL A 102 -6.90 7.87 -7.85
CA VAL A 102 -8.29 7.40 -7.94
C VAL A 102 -8.74 6.85 -6.60
N ARG A 103 -10.04 6.95 -6.33
CA ARG A 103 -10.71 6.22 -5.26
C ARG A 103 -11.43 5.01 -5.85
N ALA A 104 -11.23 3.89 -5.20
CA ALA A 104 -11.90 2.64 -5.54
C ALA A 104 -12.49 2.03 -4.27
N SER A 105 -13.53 1.22 -4.38
CA SER A 105 -14.09 0.53 -3.24
C SER A 105 -14.28 -0.96 -3.49
N SER A 106 -14.32 -1.72 -2.39
CA SER A 106 -14.59 -3.15 -2.40
C SER A 106 -15.39 -3.58 -1.17
N ALA A 107 -16.16 -4.67 -1.31
CA ALA A 107 -16.86 -5.28 -0.20
C ALA A 107 -15.90 -6.05 0.74
N SER A 108 -14.75 -6.50 0.24
CA SER A 108 -13.74 -7.21 1.04
C SER A 108 -12.33 -6.98 0.46
N LEU A 109 -11.30 -7.27 1.28
CA LEU A 109 -9.89 -7.20 0.83
C LEU A 109 -9.54 -8.26 -0.22
N ASP A 110 -10.32 -9.34 -0.29
CA ASP A 110 -10.11 -10.45 -1.23
C ASP A 110 -10.88 -10.29 -2.54
N ALA A 111 -11.64 -9.21 -2.68
CA ALA A 111 -12.41 -8.88 -3.88
C ALA A 111 -11.77 -7.72 -4.65
N PRO A 112 -12.13 -7.56 -5.94
CA PRO A 112 -11.68 -6.42 -6.73
C PRO A 112 -12.10 -5.08 -6.13
N PHE A 113 -11.19 -4.11 -6.16
CA PHE A 113 -11.50 -2.71 -5.90
C PHE A 113 -11.87 -2.01 -7.20
N ILE A 114 -13.11 -1.58 -7.30
CA ILE A 114 -13.64 -0.94 -8.50
C ILE A 114 -13.45 0.57 -8.37
N VAL A 115 -12.82 1.17 -9.38
CA VAL A 115 -12.63 2.62 -9.43
C VAL A 115 -13.97 3.33 -9.52
N GLU A 116 -14.21 4.27 -8.63
CA GLU A 116 -15.43 5.07 -8.56
C GLU A 116 -15.20 6.50 -9.05
N GLU A 117 -14.07 7.10 -8.67
CA GLU A 117 -13.79 8.48 -9.05
C GLU A 117 -12.30 8.81 -9.08
N GLN A 118 -11.96 9.87 -9.79
CA GLN A 118 -10.66 10.51 -9.74
C GLN A 118 -10.65 11.56 -8.62
N ILE A 119 -9.79 11.38 -7.64
CA ILE A 119 -9.62 12.31 -6.51
C ILE A 119 -8.65 13.44 -6.86
N ARG A 120 -7.56 13.09 -7.51
CA ARG A 120 -6.50 14.03 -7.90
C ARG A 120 -6.13 13.82 -9.35
N PRO A 121 -6.13 14.91 -10.16
CA PRO A 121 -5.68 14.83 -11.54
C PRO A 121 -4.16 14.59 -11.61
N PRO A 122 -3.60 14.30 -12.80
CA PRO A 122 -2.17 14.34 -12.99
C PRO A 122 -1.62 15.75 -12.63
N PHE A 123 -0.48 15.88 -12.03
CA PHE A 123 0.55 14.93 -11.59
C PHE A 123 0.40 14.64 -10.10
N SER A 124 -0.12 13.51 -9.73
CA SER A 124 -0.33 13.14 -8.34
C SER A 124 0.07 11.70 -8.11
N SER A 125 0.78 11.44 -7.03
CA SER A 125 1.34 10.13 -6.74
C SER A 125 1.39 9.84 -5.24
N GLU A 126 1.58 8.59 -4.89
CA GLU A 126 1.82 8.09 -3.52
C GLU A 126 0.78 8.56 -2.50
N PRO A 127 -0.47 8.12 -2.64
CA PRO A 127 -1.51 8.47 -1.68
C PRO A 127 -1.22 7.83 -0.33
N SER A 128 -1.32 8.64 0.73
CA SER A 128 -1.31 8.20 2.11
C SER A 128 -2.51 8.78 2.83
N LEU A 129 -3.15 7.99 3.68
CA LEU A 129 -4.36 8.37 4.38
C LEU A 129 -4.13 8.43 5.89
N MET A 130 -4.84 9.35 6.51
CA MET A 130 -5.00 9.40 7.96
C MET A 130 -6.46 9.74 8.27
N ARG A 131 -7.05 9.05 9.24
CA ARG A 131 -8.38 9.46 9.73
C ARG A 131 -8.30 10.83 10.38
N ARG A 132 -9.29 11.64 10.11
CA ARG A 132 -9.41 12.94 10.77
C ARG A 132 -9.71 12.73 12.25
N PRO A 133 -8.91 13.30 13.15
CA PRO A 133 -9.15 13.17 14.58
C PRO A 133 -10.34 14.00 15.08
N ASP A 134 -10.76 15.00 14.29
CA ASP A 134 -11.78 16.00 14.62
C ASP A 134 -13.14 15.75 13.93
N ALA A 135 -13.26 14.65 13.17
CA ALA A 135 -14.48 14.33 12.45
C ALA A 135 -14.79 12.83 12.51
N ALA A 136 -16.07 12.50 12.75
CA ALA A 136 -16.53 11.12 12.81
C ALA A 136 -16.32 10.34 11.50
N ASN A 137 -16.41 11.05 10.37
CA ASN A 137 -16.20 10.49 9.03
C ASN A 137 -15.34 11.45 8.22
N GLY A 138 -14.22 10.97 7.73
CA GLY A 138 -13.34 11.75 6.87
C GLY A 138 -11.90 11.32 6.98
N TRP A 139 -11.16 11.59 5.92
CA TRP A 139 -9.74 11.32 5.85
C TRP A 139 -8.96 12.55 5.39
N LEU A 140 -7.72 12.62 5.83
CA LEU A 140 -6.71 13.48 5.23
C LEU A 140 -5.96 12.66 4.20
N LEU A 141 -5.90 13.16 2.98
CA LEU A 141 -5.13 12.56 1.89
C LEU A 141 -3.85 13.36 1.68
N PHE A 142 -2.73 12.70 1.85
CA PHE A 142 -1.41 13.23 1.53
C PHE A 142 -0.96 12.62 0.21
N SER A 143 -0.32 13.40 -0.63
CA SER A 143 0.20 12.93 -1.92
C SER A 143 1.36 13.77 -2.41
N ILE A 144 2.21 13.18 -3.25
CA ILE A 144 3.26 13.88 -3.98
C ILE A 144 2.66 14.45 -5.25
N GLY A 145 3.17 15.61 -5.68
CA GLY A 145 2.84 16.24 -6.95
C GLY A 145 2.09 17.54 -6.83
N ASN A 146 1.97 18.26 -7.92
CA ASN A 146 1.33 19.58 -7.98
C ASN A 146 -0.14 19.54 -8.44
N SER A 147 -0.61 18.38 -8.90
CA SER A 147 -2.03 18.08 -9.15
C SER A 147 -2.85 19.26 -9.66
N SER A 148 -2.59 19.68 -10.86
CA SER A 148 -3.35 20.74 -11.51
C SER A 148 -4.21 20.19 -12.64
N SER A 149 -5.45 20.67 -12.75
CA SER A 149 -6.33 20.32 -13.88
C SER A 149 -5.79 20.79 -15.23
N SER A 150 -4.85 21.73 -15.24
CA SER A 150 -4.14 22.17 -16.44
C SER A 150 -2.98 21.25 -16.86
N ASN A 151 -2.60 20.29 -16.02
CA ASN A 151 -1.55 19.35 -16.37
C ASN A 151 -2.03 18.38 -17.47
N ALA A 152 -1.32 18.34 -18.58
CA ALA A 152 -1.57 17.40 -19.66
C ALA A 152 -0.63 16.20 -19.51
N PRO A 153 -1.17 14.97 -19.33
CA PRO A 153 -0.35 13.76 -19.33
C PRO A 153 0.45 13.60 -20.63
N ARG A 154 1.62 13.04 -20.53
CA ARG A 154 2.52 12.86 -21.68
C ARG A 154 2.15 11.61 -22.47
N PRO A 155 1.81 11.75 -23.76
CA PRO A 155 1.39 10.60 -24.57
C PRO A 155 2.56 9.66 -24.93
N ASP A 156 3.80 10.14 -24.81
CA ASP A 156 4.99 9.33 -25.10
C ASP A 156 5.43 8.45 -23.93
N CYS A 157 4.74 8.50 -22.80
CA CYS A 157 5.03 7.75 -21.57
C CYS A 157 6.48 7.87 -21.06
N LYS A 158 7.20 8.90 -21.47
CA LYS A 158 8.57 9.10 -21.01
C LYS A 158 8.57 9.66 -19.61
N ALA A 159 9.54 9.23 -18.81
CA ALA A 159 9.79 9.79 -17.49
C ALA A 159 9.96 11.32 -17.59
N GLY A 160 9.29 12.03 -16.69
CA GLY A 160 9.23 13.50 -16.72
C GLY A 160 10.52 14.22 -16.41
N TYR A 161 11.54 13.53 -15.92
CA TYR A 161 12.82 14.11 -15.58
C TYR A 161 13.65 14.43 -16.83
N THR A 162 13.37 15.57 -17.40
CA THR A 162 14.45 16.34 -18.01
C THR A 162 14.95 17.28 -16.92
N SER A 163 16.21 17.25 -16.62
CA SER A 163 16.94 18.05 -15.62
C SER A 163 16.80 19.59 -15.76
N LYS A 164 15.83 20.06 -16.52
CA LYS A 164 15.55 21.48 -16.79
C LYS A 164 14.22 21.99 -16.24
N ALA A 165 13.41 21.14 -15.64
CA ALA A 165 12.15 21.55 -15.01
C ALA A 165 12.13 21.09 -13.56
N SER A 166 13.03 21.59 -12.74
CA SER A 166 12.73 21.71 -11.32
C SER A 166 11.48 22.57 -11.22
N PRO A 167 10.41 22.12 -10.55
CA PRO A 167 9.30 23.03 -10.26
C PRO A 167 9.84 24.23 -9.51
N PRO A 168 9.43 25.44 -9.87
CA PRO A 168 9.85 26.61 -9.15
C PRO A 168 9.42 26.43 -7.70
N ASN A 169 10.40 26.35 -6.83
CA ASN A 169 10.27 26.34 -5.37
C ASN A 169 9.24 25.35 -4.82
N GLY A 170 9.73 24.29 -4.21
CA GLY A 170 8.94 23.33 -3.45
C GLY A 170 8.04 24.04 -2.42
N THR A 171 6.88 24.44 -2.86
CA THR A 171 5.81 24.85 -1.97
C THR A 171 5.20 23.59 -1.41
N GLY A 172 5.31 23.48 -0.11
CA GLY A 172 4.87 22.35 0.68
C GLY A 172 3.52 21.78 0.29
N GLY A 173 3.38 20.48 0.54
CA GLY A 173 2.24 19.67 0.15
C GLY A 173 0.91 20.39 0.32
N ASN A 174 0.12 20.42 -0.74
CA ASN A 174 -1.24 20.91 -0.69
C ASN A 174 -2.10 19.93 0.10
N PHE A 175 -2.37 20.25 1.34
CA PHE A 175 -3.35 19.53 2.14
C PHE A 175 -4.76 19.89 1.63
N LYS A 176 -5.54 18.91 1.24
CA LYS A 176 -6.98 19.07 1.01
C LYS A 176 -7.74 18.19 1.98
N HIS A 177 -8.77 18.78 2.57
CA HIS A 177 -9.78 18.06 3.33
C HIS A 177 -10.78 17.43 2.34
N TYR A 178 -11.09 16.15 2.55
CA TYR A 178 -12.15 15.44 1.83
C TYR A 178 -13.14 14.86 2.83
#